data_2be6c2b42e226e605467777b285f9bd8
#
_entry.id   2be6c2b42e226e605467777b285f9bd8
#
_cell.length_a   1.000
_cell.length_b   1.000
_cell.length_c   1.000
_cell.angle_alpha   90.00
_cell.angle_beta   90.00
_cell.angle_gamma   90.00
#
_symmetry.space_group_name_H-M   'P 1'
#
loop_
_entity.id
_entity.type
_entity.pdbx_description
1 polymer ?
#
loop_
_entity_poly.entity_id
_entity_poly.type
_entity_poly.pdbx_seq_one_letter_code
_entity_poly.pdbx_strand_id
1 'polypeptide(L)'
;DIDAVVLGMHAKDDNPELLKARAIGLKIYSYPEFIFNQSKDKIRIVIGGSHGKTSITSLVLHVLSTLNIEYDYMVGAQLDGFEVMVKLSDTSKYIVLEGDEYLSSALDLRPKFHLYKPHIALISGIAWDHINVFKTFENYLKQFEIFINSIEKNGTLVYNELDPELKKLVSSNKSNLNYIPYSIPKHKIIDGISFIDFNNELYRLKIFGDHN
;
A
#
# COMPACT_ATOMS: atom_id res chain seq x y z
N ASP A 1 -22.39 18.41 -15.73
CA ASP A 1 -22.66 16.98 -15.90
C ASP A 1 -21.72 16.19 -15.00
N ILE A 2 -22.21 15.09 -14.46
CA ILE A 2 -21.47 14.19 -13.58
C ILE A 2 -21.51 12.81 -14.21
N ASP A 3 -20.34 12.18 -14.42
CA ASP A 3 -20.22 10.87 -15.06
C ASP A 3 -20.22 9.72 -14.04
N ALA A 4 -19.73 9.96 -12.84
CA ALA A 4 -19.63 8.97 -11.78
C ALA A 4 -19.52 9.62 -10.40
N VAL A 5 -19.76 8.82 -9.37
CA VAL A 5 -19.59 9.21 -7.96
C VAL A 5 -18.53 8.31 -7.33
N VAL A 6 -17.56 8.91 -6.65
CA VAL A 6 -16.60 8.21 -5.79
C VAL A 6 -17.07 8.33 -4.34
N LEU A 7 -17.43 7.20 -3.76
CA LEU A 7 -18.00 7.14 -2.44
C LEU A 7 -16.91 7.25 -1.37
N GLY A 8 -17.03 8.25 -0.50
CA GLY A 8 -16.19 8.41 0.67
C GLY A 8 -16.47 7.34 1.73
N MET A 9 -15.48 7.08 2.59
CA MET A 9 -15.53 6.02 3.61
C MET A 9 -16.70 6.17 4.59
N HIS A 10 -17.12 7.38 4.88
CA HIS A 10 -18.15 7.67 5.90
C HIS A 10 -19.56 7.84 5.32
N ALA A 11 -19.71 7.75 4.01
CA ALA A 11 -21.03 7.86 3.37
C ALA A 11 -21.85 6.60 3.63
N LYS A 12 -23.00 6.77 4.29
CA LYS A 12 -23.94 5.69 4.60
C LYS A 12 -24.95 5.49 3.47
N ASP A 13 -25.70 4.38 3.51
CA ASP A 13 -26.72 4.02 2.53
C ASP A 13 -27.83 5.07 2.39
N ASP A 14 -28.13 5.79 3.45
CA ASP A 14 -29.16 6.85 3.51
C ASP A 14 -28.66 8.24 3.08
N ASN A 15 -27.41 8.36 2.63
CA ASN A 15 -26.87 9.62 2.15
C ASN A 15 -27.70 10.15 0.97
N PRO A 16 -28.23 11.39 1.01
CA PRO A 16 -29.12 11.91 -0.02
C PRO A 16 -28.47 12.01 -1.41
N GLU A 17 -27.18 12.34 -1.48
CA GLU A 17 -26.44 12.42 -2.74
C GLU A 17 -26.26 11.02 -3.35
N LEU A 18 -25.97 10.02 -2.51
CA LEU A 18 -25.87 8.63 -2.93
C LEU A 18 -27.20 8.10 -3.45
N LEU A 19 -28.31 8.36 -2.75
CA LEU A 19 -29.66 7.98 -3.17
C LEU A 19 -30.01 8.65 -4.51
N LYS A 20 -29.68 9.93 -4.67
CA LYS A 20 -29.89 10.64 -5.93
C LYS A 20 -29.05 10.06 -7.07
N ALA A 21 -27.76 9.76 -6.84
CA ALA A 21 -26.88 9.15 -7.81
C ALA A 21 -27.42 7.80 -8.31
N ARG A 22 -27.88 6.95 -7.37
CA ARG A 22 -28.53 5.67 -7.70
C ARG A 22 -29.81 5.85 -8.52
N ALA A 23 -30.64 6.83 -8.13
CA ALA A 23 -31.92 7.10 -8.80
C ALA A 23 -31.77 7.56 -10.25
N ILE A 24 -30.66 8.25 -10.58
CA ILE A 24 -30.36 8.71 -11.95
C ILE A 24 -29.38 7.80 -12.69
N GLY A 25 -29.04 6.63 -12.11
CA GLY A 25 -28.23 5.60 -12.75
C GLY A 25 -26.74 5.91 -12.92
N LEU A 26 -26.19 6.82 -12.08
CA LEU A 26 -24.75 7.09 -12.12
C LEU A 26 -23.94 5.90 -11.64
N LYS A 27 -22.76 5.74 -12.20
CA LYS A 27 -21.77 4.78 -11.70
C LYS A 27 -21.27 5.24 -10.33
N ILE A 28 -21.23 4.31 -9.38
CA ILE A 28 -20.76 4.57 -8.02
C ILE A 28 -19.59 3.63 -7.76
N TYR A 29 -18.47 4.20 -7.35
CA TYR A 29 -17.25 3.47 -7.03
C TYR A 29 -16.90 3.69 -5.55
N SER A 30 -16.35 2.68 -4.90
CA SER A 30 -15.51 2.96 -3.75
C SER A 30 -14.23 3.66 -4.20
N TYR A 31 -13.60 4.40 -3.29
CA TYR A 31 -12.36 5.12 -3.59
C TYR A 31 -11.26 4.20 -4.16
N PRO A 32 -10.92 3.03 -3.53
CA PRO A 32 -9.90 2.17 -4.08
C PRO A 32 -10.30 1.49 -5.40
N GLU A 33 -11.59 1.24 -5.62
CA GLU A 33 -12.08 0.73 -6.89
C GLU A 33 -11.87 1.75 -8.02
N PHE A 34 -12.14 3.02 -7.74
CA PHE A 34 -11.87 4.10 -8.69
C PHE A 34 -10.38 4.18 -9.04
N ILE A 35 -9.50 4.20 -8.03
CA ILE A 35 -8.03 4.21 -8.22
C ILE A 35 -7.57 3.01 -9.04
N PHE A 36 -8.07 1.81 -8.73
CA PHE A 36 -7.76 0.63 -9.54
C PHE A 36 -8.19 0.80 -11.00
N ASN A 37 -9.39 1.30 -11.25
CA ASN A 37 -9.89 1.51 -12.61
C ASN A 37 -9.05 2.51 -13.41
N GLN A 38 -8.52 3.56 -12.75
CA GLN A 38 -7.62 4.54 -13.36
C GLN A 38 -6.18 4.04 -13.54
N SER A 39 -5.86 2.88 -12.98
CA SER A 39 -4.50 2.33 -13.01
C SER A 39 -4.40 0.94 -13.63
N LYS A 40 -5.43 0.48 -14.36
CA LYS A 40 -5.46 -0.85 -14.95
C LYS A 40 -4.28 -1.12 -15.89
N ASP A 41 -3.91 -0.13 -16.67
CA ASP A 41 -2.85 -0.22 -17.66
C ASP A 41 -1.46 0.14 -17.11
N LYS A 42 -1.36 0.33 -15.78
CA LYS A 42 -0.12 0.73 -15.10
C LYS A 42 0.46 -0.42 -14.29
N ILE A 43 1.75 -0.37 -14.09
CA ILE A 43 2.44 -1.23 -13.12
C ILE A 43 2.11 -0.68 -11.73
N ARG A 44 1.31 -1.41 -10.98
CA ARG A 44 0.86 -1.04 -9.63
C ARG A 44 1.84 -1.58 -8.61
N ILE A 45 2.44 -0.66 -7.85
CA ILE A 45 3.32 -0.91 -6.71
C ILE A 45 2.52 -0.58 -5.45
N VAL A 46 2.25 -1.56 -4.60
CA VAL A 46 1.39 -1.40 -3.42
C VAL A 46 2.17 -1.67 -2.15
N ILE A 47 2.20 -0.69 -1.27
CA ILE A 47 2.91 -0.77 0.01
C ILE A 47 1.89 -1.07 1.12
N GLY A 48 1.90 -2.30 1.61
CA GLY A 48 1.05 -2.78 2.70
C GLY A 48 1.83 -3.03 3.99
N GLY A 49 1.10 -3.39 5.03
CA GLY A 49 1.64 -3.68 6.35
C GLY A 49 1.02 -2.83 7.44
N SER A 50 1.09 -3.28 8.69
CA SER A 50 0.43 -2.59 9.80
C SER A 50 1.07 -1.23 10.12
N HIS A 51 2.39 -1.12 9.95
CA HIS A 51 3.15 0.10 10.27
C HIS A 51 4.13 0.47 9.16
N GLY A 52 4.48 1.76 9.09
CA GLY A 52 5.52 2.27 8.19
C GLY A 52 5.09 2.44 6.72
N LYS A 53 3.84 2.18 6.36
CA LYS A 53 3.33 2.30 4.98
C LYS A 53 3.69 3.65 4.35
N THR A 54 3.30 4.74 4.99
CA THR A 54 3.53 6.11 4.48
C THR A 54 5.02 6.43 4.34
N SER A 55 5.84 6.04 5.33
CA SER A 55 7.30 6.25 5.29
C SER A 55 7.94 5.49 4.13
N ILE A 56 7.60 4.22 3.95
CA ILE A 56 8.12 3.40 2.85
C ILE A 56 7.62 3.95 1.50
N THR A 57 6.35 4.33 1.42
CA THR A 57 5.79 4.94 0.21
C THR A 57 6.56 6.20 -0.16
N SER A 58 6.81 7.10 0.80
CA SER A 58 7.57 8.33 0.56
C SER A 58 9.01 8.07 0.10
N LEU A 59 9.67 7.06 0.66
CA LEU A 59 11.01 6.64 0.22
C LEU A 59 11.01 6.11 -1.22
N VAL A 60 10.02 5.28 -1.58
CA VAL A 60 9.87 4.80 -2.96
C VAL A 60 9.65 5.96 -3.93
N LEU A 61 8.76 6.90 -3.59
CA LEU A 61 8.52 8.09 -4.42
C LEU A 61 9.78 8.95 -4.56
N HIS A 62 10.54 9.13 -3.47
CA HIS A 62 11.80 9.86 -3.50
C HIS A 62 12.82 9.19 -4.44
N VAL A 63 12.97 7.89 -4.38
CA VAL A 63 13.87 7.12 -5.26
C VAL A 63 13.45 7.27 -6.72
N LEU A 64 12.16 7.10 -7.03
CA LEU A 64 11.64 7.27 -8.40
C LEU A 64 11.90 8.68 -8.93
N SER A 65 11.66 9.72 -8.11
CA SER A 65 11.95 11.11 -8.45
C SER A 65 13.44 11.33 -8.71
N THR A 66 14.31 10.79 -7.86
CA THR A 66 15.76 10.92 -8.00
C THR A 66 16.27 10.26 -9.28
N LEU A 67 15.64 9.18 -9.70
CA LEU A 67 15.95 8.47 -10.95
C LEU A 67 15.26 9.08 -12.19
N ASN A 68 14.51 10.17 -12.03
CA ASN A 68 13.71 10.80 -13.09
C ASN A 68 12.72 9.82 -13.76
N ILE A 69 12.18 8.88 -12.99
CA ILE A 69 11.13 7.95 -13.43
C ILE A 69 9.78 8.63 -13.19
N GLU A 70 8.97 8.78 -14.22
CA GLU A 70 7.62 9.33 -14.11
C GLU A 70 6.70 8.32 -13.41
N TYR A 71 5.90 8.79 -12.45
CA TYR A 71 4.98 7.97 -11.67
C TYR A 71 3.72 8.74 -11.27
N ASP A 72 2.65 7.98 -11.09
CA ASP A 72 1.46 8.36 -10.34
C ASP A 72 1.55 7.84 -8.91
N TYR A 73 0.76 8.38 -8.01
CA TYR A 73 0.77 7.93 -6.63
C TYR A 73 -0.56 8.19 -5.91
N MET A 74 -0.75 7.44 -4.83
CA MET A 74 -1.75 7.70 -3.81
C MET A 74 -1.14 7.38 -2.44
N VAL A 75 -1.15 8.38 -1.57
CA VAL A 75 -0.61 8.32 -0.21
C VAL A 75 -1.71 8.60 0.82
N GLY A 76 -1.57 8.02 2.01
CA GLY A 76 -2.55 8.15 3.09
C GLY A 76 -2.45 9.44 3.90
N ALA A 77 -1.39 10.23 3.72
CA ALA A 77 -1.16 11.49 4.42
C ALA A 77 -0.49 12.51 3.49
N GLN A 78 -0.62 13.79 3.84
CA GLN A 78 0.13 14.85 3.15
C GLN A 78 1.62 14.67 3.39
N LEU A 79 2.38 14.60 2.32
CA LEU A 79 3.84 14.52 2.36
C LEU A 79 4.46 15.87 2.01
N ASP A 80 5.57 16.21 2.68
CA ASP A 80 6.35 17.39 2.35
C ASP A 80 6.89 17.30 0.93
N GLY A 81 6.72 18.38 0.15
CA GLY A 81 7.13 18.43 -1.26
C GLY A 81 6.09 17.84 -2.24
N PHE A 82 4.94 17.38 -1.76
CA PHE A 82 3.84 16.93 -2.60
C PHE A 82 2.61 17.83 -2.42
N GLU A 83 2.09 18.38 -3.51
CA GLU A 83 0.94 19.29 -3.47
C GLU A 83 -0.39 18.56 -3.18
N VAL A 84 -0.48 17.31 -3.59
CA VAL A 84 -1.70 16.50 -3.50
C VAL A 84 -1.40 15.11 -2.95
N MET A 85 -2.41 14.48 -2.37
CA MET A 85 -2.30 13.09 -1.88
C MET A 85 -2.52 12.05 -2.98
N VAL A 86 -3.11 12.43 -4.10
CA VAL A 86 -3.38 11.57 -5.25
C VAL A 86 -3.00 12.29 -6.53
N LYS A 87 -2.12 11.70 -7.31
CA LYS A 87 -1.77 12.13 -8.66
C LYS A 87 -2.08 11.00 -9.63
N LEU A 88 -2.88 11.30 -10.65
CA LEU A 88 -3.20 10.41 -11.76
C LEU A 88 -2.92 11.14 -13.07
N SER A 89 -2.27 10.45 -14.00
CA SER A 89 -1.93 10.95 -15.33
C SER A 89 -2.19 9.88 -16.38
N ASP A 90 -2.27 10.28 -17.64
CA ASP A 90 -2.39 9.34 -18.76
C ASP A 90 -1.03 8.82 -19.25
N THR A 91 0.07 9.43 -18.81
CA THR A 91 1.43 9.17 -19.33
C THR A 91 2.25 8.23 -18.47
N SER A 92 2.05 8.24 -17.16
CA SER A 92 2.84 7.45 -16.23
C SER A 92 2.62 5.95 -16.41
N LYS A 93 3.71 5.21 -16.56
CA LYS A 93 3.72 3.74 -16.59
C LYS A 93 3.53 3.12 -15.21
N TYR A 94 3.92 3.82 -14.16
CA TYR A 94 3.94 3.32 -12.79
C TYR A 94 2.95 4.08 -11.92
N ILE A 95 2.38 3.38 -10.96
CA ILE A 95 1.62 4.00 -9.86
C ILE A 95 2.03 3.35 -8.54
N VAL A 96 2.33 4.19 -7.55
CA VAL A 96 2.65 3.77 -6.18
C VAL A 96 1.46 4.04 -5.29
N LEU A 97 0.96 3.01 -4.64
CA LEU A 97 -0.25 3.06 -3.82
C LEU A 97 0.05 2.67 -2.38
N GLU A 98 -0.35 3.49 -1.44
CA GLU A 98 -0.37 3.08 -0.04
C GLU A 98 -1.53 2.10 0.18
N GLY A 99 -1.19 0.86 0.51
CA GLY A 99 -2.11 -0.25 0.68
C GLY A 99 -2.64 -0.34 2.11
N ASP A 100 -3.72 0.36 2.38
CA ASP A 100 -4.37 0.34 3.68
C ASP A 100 -5.23 -0.92 3.84
N GLU A 101 -5.06 -1.62 4.95
CA GLU A 101 -5.83 -2.80 5.35
C GLU A 101 -7.21 -2.44 5.92
N TYR A 102 -7.53 -1.17 6.09
CA TYR A 102 -8.84 -0.72 6.53
C TYR A 102 -9.88 -0.78 5.40
N LEU A 103 -11.17 -0.75 5.78
CA LEU A 103 -12.30 -0.89 4.86
C LEU A 103 -12.31 0.16 3.73
N SER A 104 -12.77 -0.24 2.57
CA SER A 104 -12.85 0.62 1.37
C SER A 104 -13.92 1.71 1.49
N SER A 105 -15.09 1.36 2.04
CA SER A 105 -16.17 2.30 2.33
C SER A 105 -17.15 1.68 3.32
N ALA A 106 -18.15 2.42 3.76
CA ALA A 106 -19.24 1.89 4.59
C ALA A 106 -20.08 0.81 3.86
N LEU A 107 -20.06 0.81 2.53
CA LEU A 107 -20.81 -0.12 1.68
C LEU A 107 -19.93 -1.22 1.08
N ASP A 108 -18.63 -1.04 1.06
CA ASP A 108 -17.65 -2.03 0.62
C ASP A 108 -16.70 -2.34 1.79
N LEU A 109 -17.01 -3.42 2.48
CA LEU A 109 -16.27 -3.86 3.67
C LEU A 109 -14.96 -4.59 3.34
N ARG A 110 -14.57 -4.65 2.06
CA ARG A 110 -13.27 -5.20 1.68
C ARG A 110 -12.17 -4.21 2.06
N PRO A 111 -11.05 -4.66 2.62
CA PRO A 111 -9.85 -3.83 2.76
C PRO A 111 -9.42 -3.18 1.45
N LYS A 112 -8.96 -1.92 1.52
CA LYS A 112 -8.58 -1.15 0.34
C LYS A 112 -7.54 -1.85 -0.52
N PHE A 113 -6.51 -2.44 0.10
CA PHE A 113 -5.41 -3.09 -0.61
C PHE A 113 -5.84 -4.34 -1.41
N HIS A 114 -6.98 -4.99 -1.09
CA HIS A 114 -7.51 -6.11 -1.88
C HIS A 114 -7.91 -5.71 -3.31
N LEU A 115 -8.23 -4.44 -3.50
CA LEU A 115 -8.75 -3.94 -4.78
C LEU A 115 -7.67 -3.56 -5.77
N TYR A 116 -6.43 -3.34 -5.30
CA TYR A 116 -5.37 -2.76 -6.12
C TYR A 116 -4.67 -3.76 -7.05
N LYS A 117 -4.75 -5.07 -6.80
CA LYS A 117 -4.13 -6.12 -7.61
C LYS A 117 -2.70 -5.76 -8.03
N PRO A 118 -1.73 -5.73 -7.12
CA PRO A 118 -0.39 -5.24 -7.38
C PRO A 118 0.39 -6.12 -8.36
N HIS A 119 1.25 -5.50 -9.16
CA HIS A 119 2.34 -6.21 -9.85
C HIS A 119 3.54 -6.38 -8.92
N ILE A 120 3.75 -5.38 -8.05
CA ILE A 120 4.77 -5.41 -7.00
C ILE A 120 4.07 -5.04 -5.70
N ALA A 121 4.11 -5.93 -4.72
CA ALA A 121 3.65 -5.65 -3.37
C ALA A 121 4.84 -5.59 -2.42
N LEU A 122 4.78 -4.71 -1.42
CA LEU A 122 5.66 -4.73 -0.26
C LEU A 122 4.79 -4.88 0.99
N ILE A 123 5.19 -5.76 1.91
CA ILE A 123 4.55 -5.88 3.23
C ILE A 123 5.63 -5.67 4.30
N SER A 124 5.47 -4.59 5.08
CA SER A 124 6.42 -4.19 6.11
C SER A 124 6.37 -5.04 7.38
N GLY A 125 5.23 -5.65 7.65
CA GLY A 125 4.99 -6.51 8.81
C GLY A 125 3.51 -6.60 9.14
N ILE A 126 3.16 -7.53 10.03
CA ILE A 126 1.79 -7.80 10.46
C ILE A 126 1.70 -7.71 11.98
N ALA A 127 1.19 -6.59 12.48
CA ALA A 127 0.86 -6.38 13.89
C ALA A 127 -0.64 -6.10 13.99
N TRP A 128 -1.34 -6.79 14.88
CA TRP A 128 -2.79 -6.66 14.98
C TRP A 128 -3.23 -5.23 15.24
N ASP A 129 -3.90 -4.67 14.25
CA ASP A 129 -4.48 -3.32 14.27
C ASP A 129 -5.96 -3.36 13.85
N HIS A 130 -6.63 -2.21 13.91
CA HIS A 130 -8.04 -2.07 13.54
C HIS A 130 -8.98 -3.08 14.22
N ILE A 131 -8.82 -3.28 15.54
CA ILE A 131 -9.58 -4.23 16.37
C ILE A 131 -11.09 -3.96 16.30
N ASN A 132 -11.50 -2.74 16.02
CA ASN A 132 -12.89 -2.36 15.79
C ASN A 132 -13.50 -3.06 14.56
N VAL A 133 -12.69 -3.40 13.57
CA VAL A 133 -13.08 -4.09 12.32
C VAL A 133 -12.73 -5.57 12.39
N PHE A 134 -11.49 -5.89 12.71
CA PHE A 134 -10.96 -7.25 12.75
C PHE A 134 -10.93 -7.76 14.20
N LYS A 135 -12.00 -8.47 14.60
CA LYS A 135 -12.23 -8.89 15.98
C LYS A 135 -11.26 -9.97 16.48
N THR A 136 -10.61 -10.70 15.59
CA THR A 136 -9.57 -11.68 15.92
C THR A 136 -8.34 -11.47 15.05
N PHE A 137 -7.19 -11.88 15.58
CA PHE A 137 -5.94 -11.82 14.86
C PHE A 137 -5.96 -12.69 13.59
N GLU A 138 -6.59 -13.85 13.66
CA GLU A 138 -6.74 -14.77 12.52
C GLU A 138 -7.50 -14.10 11.37
N ASN A 139 -8.57 -13.34 11.68
CA ASN A 139 -9.31 -12.59 10.67
C ASN A 139 -8.44 -11.49 10.06
N TYR A 140 -7.66 -10.78 10.88
CA TYR A 140 -6.72 -9.77 10.41
C TYR A 140 -5.64 -10.38 9.50
N LEU A 141 -5.01 -11.47 9.94
CA LEU A 141 -4.02 -12.22 9.17
C LEU A 141 -4.55 -12.70 7.82
N LYS A 142 -5.81 -13.13 7.79
CA LYS A 142 -6.50 -13.55 6.57
C LYS A 142 -6.58 -12.44 5.52
N GLN A 143 -6.64 -11.17 5.92
CA GLN A 143 -6.66 -10.06 4.97
C GLN A 143 -5.33 -9.96 4.21
N PHE A 144 -4.21 -10.20 4.88
CA PHE A 144 -2.89 -10.24 4.22
C PHE A 144 -2.73 -11.45 3.31
N GLU A 145 -3.26 -12.61 3.69
CA GLU A 145 -3.30 -13.77 2.79
C GLU A 145 -4.07 -13.47 1.50
N ILE A 146 -5.25 -12.83 1.61
CA ILE A 146 -6.04 -12.40 0.45
C ILE A 146 -5.27 -11.38 -0.39
N PHE A 147 -4.59 -10.43 0.26
CA PHE A 147 -3.78 -9.44 -0.44
C PHE A 147 -2.63 -10.08 -1.21
N ILE A 148 -1.87 -11.00 -0.61
CA ILE A 148 -0.80 -11.75 -1.30
C ILE A 148 -1.36 -12.50 -2.50
N ASN A 149 -2.51 -13.16 -2.35
CA ASN A 149 -3.17 -13.89 -3.44
C ASN A 149 -3.76 -12.97 -4.52
N SER A 150 -3.90 -11.67 -4.26
CA SER A 150 -4.36 -10.68 -5.23
C SER A 150 -3.23 -10.12 -6.11
N ILE A 151 -1.97 -10.44 -5.81
CA ILE A 151 -0.82 -10.04 -6.63
C ILE A 151 -0.94 -10.67 -8.01
N GLU A 152 -0.69 -9.89 -9.04
CA GLU A 152 -0.76 -10.34 -10.43
C GLU A 152 0.17 -11.54 -10.69
N LYS A 153 -0.22 -12.39 -11.63
CA LYS A 153 0.57 -13.58 -11.98
C LYS A 153 2.01 -13.18 -12.37
N ASN A 154 2.99 -13.89 -11.81
CA ASN A 154 4.41 -13.60 -11.94
C ASN A 154 4.82 -12.24 -11.32
N GLY A 155 3.97 -11.65 -10.50
CA GLY A 155 4.29 -10.45 -9.74
C GLY A 155 5.32 -10.69 -8.65
N THR A 156 5.67 -9.63 -7.93
CA THR A 156 6.71 -9.66 -6.91
C THR A 156 6.12 -9.31 -5.55
N LEU A 157 6.48 -10.09 -4.53
CA LEU A 157 6.26 -9.77 -3.13
C LEU A 157 7.59 -9.49 -2.43
N VAL A 158 7.81 -8.23 -2.04
CA VAL A 158 8.89 -7.82 -1.14
C VAL A 158 8.35 -7.90 0.29
N TYR A 159 9.05 -8.58 1.19
CA TYR A 159 8.52 -8.82 2.52
C TYR A 159 9.59 -8.81 3.61
N ASN A 160 9.21 -8.32 4.79
CA ASN A 160 10.06 -8.36 5.97
C ASN A 160 10.18 -9.80 6.49
N GLU A 161 11.34 -10.42 6.30
CA GLU A 161 11.59 -11.79 6.76
C GLU A 161 11.75 -11.95 8.27
N LEU A 162 11.89 -10.84 9.00
CA LEU A 162 11.96 -10.85 10.46
C LEU A 162 10.58 -10.92 11.12
N ASP A 163 9.50 -10.64 10.37
CA ASP A 163 8.13 -10.80 10.86
C ASP A 163 7.71 -12.28 10.78
N PRO A 164 7.46 -12.96 11.93
CA PRO A 164 7.21 -14.39 11.95
C PRO A 164 5.87 -14.77 11.30
N GLU A 165 4.84 -13.93 11.39
CA GLU A 165 3.54 -14.23 10.81
C GLU A 165 3.57 -14.04 9.29
N LEU A 166 4.23 -13.00 8.82
CA LEU A 166 4.44 -12.79 7.39
C LEU A 166 5.28 -13.90 6.77
N LYS A 167 6.32 -14.33 7.46
CA LYS A 167 7.17 -15.46 7.03
C LYS A 167 6.37 -16.77 6.90
N LYS A 168 5.45 -17.04 7.83
CA LYS A 168 4.55 -18.19 7.76
C LYS A 168 3.60 -18.09 6.55
N LEU A 169 2.98 -16.92 6.34
CA LEU A 169 2.10 -16.70 5.18
C LEU A 169 2.83 -16.92 3.87
N VAL A 170 4.03 -16.36 3.72
CA VAL A 170 4.86 -16.52 2.52
C VAL A 170 5.23 -17.98 2.30
N SER A 171 5.67 -18.69 3.36
CA SER A 171 6.08 -20.10 3.28
C SER A 171 4.94 -21.05 2.92
N SER A 172 3.70 -20.71 3.29
CA SER A 172 2.51 -21.51 2.99
C SER A 172 1.85 -21.14 1.67
N ASN A 173 2.20 -19.98 1.09
CA ASN A 173 1.60 -19.50 -0.15
C ASN A 173 2.10 -20.32 -1.35
N LYS A 174 1.17 -20.75 -2.20
CA LYS A 174 1.45 -21.57 -3.39
C LYS A 174 1.40 -20.77 -4.71
N SER A 175 1.25 -19.45 -4.62
CA SER A 175 1.20 -18.60 -5.81
C SER A 175 2.57 -18.54 -6.49
N ASN A 176 2.55 -18.48 -7.82
CA ASN A 176 3.78 -18.32 -8.60
C ASN A 176 4.22 -16.85 -8.60
N LEU A 177 4.79 -16.40 -7.48
CA LEU A 177 5.31 -15.05 -7.28
C LEU A 177 6.84 -15.07 -7.17
N ASN A 178 7.44 -13.94 -7.47
CA ASN A 178 8.83 -13.67 -7.13
C ASN A 178 8.87 -13.14 -5.68
N TYR A 179 9.45 -13.92 -4.76
CA TYR A 179 9.55 -13.55 -3.34
C TYR A 179 10.91 -12.93 -3.05
N ILE A 180 10.91 -11.70 -2.57
CA ILE A 180 12.14 -10.96 -2.21
C ILE A 180 12.09 -10.65 -0.71
N PRO A 181 12.81 -11.41 0.14
CA PRO A 181 12.93 -11.09 1.55
C PRO A 181 13.80 -9.85 1.75
N TYR A 182 13.47 -9.06 2.75
CA TYR A 182 14.39 -8.05 3.27
C TYR A 182 14.43 -8.09 4.80
N SER A 183 15.52 -7.60 5.35
CA SER A 183 15.75 -7.48 6.80
C SER A 183 16.56 -6.24 7.10
N ILE A 184 16.84 -6.00 8.37
CA ILE A 184 17.68 -4.88 8.81
C ILE A 184 19.05 -5.02 8.19
N PRO A 185 19.56 -4.03 7.44
CA PRO A 185 20.88 -4.10 6.84
C PRO A 185 21.97 -4.05 7.92
N LYS A 186 23.18 -4.48 7.57
CA LYS A 186 24.35 -4.29 8.44
C LYS A 186 24.49 -2.80 8.76
N HIS A 187 24.56 -2.49 10.03
CA HIS A 187 24.65 -1.10 10.47
C HIS A 187 25.59 -0.96 11.67
N LYS A 188 25.99 0.26 11.96
CA LYS A 188 26.78 0.65 13.15
C LYS A 188 26.18 1.89 13.75
N ILE A 189 26.25 1.98 15.07
CA ILE A 189 25.91 3.21 15.81
C ILE A 189 27.21 3.78 16.35
N ILE A 190 27.56 4.98 15.90
CA ILE A 190 28.77 5.70 16.31
C ILE A 190 28.31 7.05 16.85
N ASP A 191 28.62 7.34 18.09
CA ASP A 191 28.24 8.57 18.80
C ASP A 191 26.72 8.90 18.67
N GLY A 192 25.87 7.87 18.75
CA GLY A 192 24.42 8.01 18.63
C GLY A 192 23.91 8.23 17.19
N ILE A 193 24.76 8.11 16.20
CA ILE A 193 24.41 8.26 14.79
C ILE A 193 24.43 6.88 14.11
N SER A 194 23.37 6.55 13.40
CA SER A 194 23.26 5.30 12.63
C SER A 194 23.97 5.42 11.28
N PHE A 195 24.69 4.38 10.93
CA PHE A 195 25.36 4.23 9.63
C PHE A 195 25.01 2.86 9.02
N ILE A 196 24.59 2.83 7.78
CA ILE A 196 24.46 1.58 7.01
C ILE A 196 25.84 1.20 6.46
N ASP A 197 26.20 -0.07 6.63
CA ASP A 197 27.38 -0.67 6.02
C ASP A 197 26.97 -1.32 4.69
N PHE A 198 27.24 -0.62 3.60
CA PHE A 198 26.92 -1.08 2.24
C PHE A 198 28.18 -1.09 1.38
N ASN A 199 28.53 -2.25 0.83
CA ASN A 199 29.75 -2.46 0.04
C ASN A 199 31.04 -2.03 0.76
N ASN A 200 31.14 -2.25 2.07
CA ASN A 200 32.25 -1.80 2.94
C ASN A 200 32.40 -0.27 3.09
N GLU A 201 31.40 0.48 2.70
CA GLU A 201 31.32 1.91 2.95
C GLU A 201 30.22 2.21 3.98
N LEU A 202 30.47 3.21 4.83
CA LEU A 202 29.53 3.64 5.87
C LEU A 202 28.75 4.87 5.39
N TYR A 203 27.45 4.68 5.23
CA TYR A 203 26.53 5.76 4.85
C TYR A 203 25.77 6.25 6.07
N ARG A 204 25.99 7.50 6.42
CA ARG A 204 25.29 8.14 7.55
C ARG A 204 23.80 8.24 7.28
N LEU A 205 22.99 7.77 8.21
CA LEU A 205 21.55 7.99 8.20
C LEU A 205 21.19 9.25 8.98
N LYS A 206 20.21 9.99 8.48
CA LYS A 206 19.59 11.11 9.19
C LYS A 206 18.40 10.69 10.05
N ILE A 207 18.02 9.44 9.95
CA ILE A 207 16.94 8.79 10.69
C ILE A 207 17.54 7.71 11.60
N PHE A 208 16.84 7.34 12.66
CA PHE A 208 17.31 6.36 13.64
C PHE A 208 16.17 5.41 14.02
N GLY A 209 16.56 4.25 14.57
CA GLY A 209 15.65 3.17 14.95
C GLY A 209 15.69 2.03 13.96
N ASP A 210 15.46 0.82 14.46
CA ASP A 210 15.54 -0.44 13.68
C ASP A 210 14.46 -0.57 12.60
N HIS A 211 13.47 0.29 12.66
CA HIS A 211 12.33 0.32 11.72
C HIS A 211 12.54 1.30 10.53
N ASN A 212 13.66 2.02 10.48
CA ASN A 212 13.97 2.98 9.41
C ASN A 212 15.09 2.51 8.48
#